data_d200712f8d2a0ddc68d62e6ec1436953
#
_entry.id   d200712f8d2a0ddc68d62e6ec1436953
#
_cell.length_a   1.000
_cell.length_b   1.000
_cell.length_c   1.000
_cell.angle_alpha   90.00
_cell.angle_beta   90.00
_cell.angle_gamma   90.00
#
_symmetry.space_group_name_H-M   'P 1'
#
loop_
_entity.id
_entity.type
_entity.pdbx_description
1 polymer ?
#
loop_
_entity_poly.entity_id
_entity_poly.type
_entity_poly.pdbx_seq_one_letter_code
_entity_poly.pdbx_strand_id
1 'polypeptide(L)' 'MLIKIKVFPKSREEKIVEKSKDSFEVWVKEEPERGLANKAVIRILASYFGVAESKIKLIKGFKKRNKIFEIGIS' A
#
# COMPACT_ATOMS: atom_id res chain seq x y z
N MET A 1 -12.82 4.18 2.86
CA MET A 1 -12.78 2.82 2.27
C MET A 1 -11.59 2.05 2.84
N LEU A 2 -11.84 0.88 3.38
CA LEU A 2 -10.78 0.04 3.90
C LEU A 2 -10.35 -0.98 2.84
N ILE A 3 -9.05 -1.13 2.65
CA ILE A 3 -8.51 -2.10 1.71
C ILE A 3 -7.43 -2.94 2.38
N LYS A 4 -7.30 -4.17 1.92
CA LYS A 4 -6.28 -5.10 2.38
C LYS A 4 -5.13 -5.11 1.38
N ILE A 5 -3.92 -4.97 1.89
CA ILE A 5 -2.73 -4.91 1.05
C ILE A 5 -1.75 -5.98 1.50
N LYS A 6 -1.29 -6.79 0.55
CA LYS A 6 -0.15 -7.67 0.80
C LYS A 6 1.06 -7.06 0.10
N VAL A 7 2.10 -6.78 0.87
CA VAL A 7 3.28 -6.07 0.37
C VAL A 7 4.42 -7.05 0.09
N PHE A 8 5.04 -6.88 -1.07
CA PHE A 8 6.24 -7.64 -1.46
C PHE A 8 7.40 -6.66 -1.57
N PRO A 9 8.22 -6.52 -0.51
CA PRO A 9 9.35 -5.60 -0.53
C PRO A 9 10.53 -6.18 -1.31
N LYS A 10 11.54 -5.34 -1.55
CA LYS A 10 12.76 -5.71 -2.26
C LYS A 10 12.50 -6.29 -3.65
N SER A 11 11.47 -5.81 -4.30
CA SER A 11 11.11 -6.27 -5.63
C SER A 11 11.88 -5.48 -6.68
N ARG A 12 12.04 -6.06 -7.87
CA ARG A 12 12.71 -5.38 -8.97
C ARG A 12 11.89 -4.23 -9.52
N GLU A 13 10.58 -4.37 -9.50
CA GLU A 13 9.67 -3.39 -10.09
C GLU A 13 8.57 -3.06 -9.11
N GLU A 14 8.07 -1.84 -9.22
CA GLU A 14 6.87 -1.46 -8.52
C GLU A 14 5.67 -1.94 -9.30
N LYS A 15 4.69 -2.49 -8.59
CA LYS A 15 3.54 -3.06 -9.25
C LYS A 15 2.38 -3.14 -8.27
N ILE A 16 1.17 -2.94 -8.75
CA ILE A 16 -0.03 -3.14 -7.96
C ILE A 16 -0.99 -4.02 -8.76
N VAL A 17 -1.54 -5.04 -8.10
CA VAL A 17 -2.47 -5.97 -8.72
C VAL A 17 -3.71 -6.08 -7.85
N GLU A 18 -4.87 -5.84 -8.43
CA GLU A 18 -6.14 -6.03 -7.75
C GLU A 18 -6.46 -7.51 -7.68
N LYS A 19 -6.68 -8.03 -6.47
CA LYS A 19 -7.02 -9.43 -6.27
C LYS A 19 -8.51 -9.62 -6.07
N SER A 20 -9.15 -8.64 -5.46
CA SER A 20 -10.60 -8.61 -5.30
C SER A 20 -10.99 -7.16 -5.10
N LYS A 21 -12.27 -6.90 -4.88
CA LYS A 21 -12.83 -5.55 -4.79
C LYS A 21 -12.07 -4.65 -3.81
N ASP A 22 -11.62 -5.21 -2.69
CA ASP A 22 -10.96 -4.45 -1.63
C ASP A 22 -9.62 -5.06 -1.21
N SER A 23 -9.00 -5.84 -2.08
CA SER A 23 -7.77 -6.55 -1.76
C SER A 23 -6.78 -6.42 -2.91
N PHE A 24 -5.54 -6.04 -2.58
CA PHE A 24 -4.50 -5.79 -3.57
C PHE A 24 -3.18 -6.40 -3.13
N GLU A 25 -2.34 -6.72 -4.10
CA GLU A 25 -0.94 -7.05 -3.87
C GLU A 25 -0.10 -5.93 -4.43
N VAL A 26 0.89 -5.46 -3.65
CA VAL A 26 1.75 -4.34 -4.04
C VAL A 26 3.20 -4.75 -3.90
N TRP A 27 3.93 -4.62 -5.01
CA TRP A 27 5.38 -4.88 -5.05
C TRP A 27 6.10 -3.54 -4.97
N VAL A 28 7.04 -3.42 -4.04
CA VAL A 28 7.84 -2.20 -3.86
C VAL A 28 9.31 -2.56 -3.89
N LYS A 29 10.13 -1.61 -4.34
CA LYS A 29 11.59 -1.79 -4.40
C LYS A 29 12.21 -1.63 -3.02
N GLU A 30 11.62 -0.81 -2.19
CA GLU A 30 12.12 -0.46 -0.87
C GLU A 30 12.16 -1.66 0.06
N GLU A 31 13.04 -1.57 1.06
CA GLU A 31 13.14 -2.58 2.10
C GLU A 31 12.07 -2.36 3.16
N PRO A 32 11.69 -3.42 3.91
CA PRO A 32 10.62 -3.30 4.89
C PRO A 32 11.10 -2.69 6.21
N GLU A 33 12.06 -1.77 6.16
CA GLU A 33 12.65 -1.17 7.35
C GLU A 33 12.32 0.31 7.41
N ARG A 34 12.21 0.84 8.62
CA ARG A 34 12.01 2.26 8.90
C ARG A 34 10.80 2.86 8.18
N GLY A 35 9.80 2.05 7.90
CA GLY A 35 8.61 2.51 7.21
C GLY A 35 8.80 2.85 5.74
N LEU A 36 9.95 2.51 5.14
CA LEU A 36 10.22 2.83 3.74
C LEU A 36 9.23 2.14 2.80
N ALA A 37 8.99 0.86 3.01
CA ALA A 37 8.03 0.12 2.20
C ALA A 37 6.62 0.68 2.39
N ASN A 38 6.26 1.07 3.62
CA ASN A 38 4.94 1.63 3.89
C ASN A 38 4.74 2.95 3.14
N LYS A 39 5.77 3.81 3.10
CA LYS A 39 5.71 5.06 2.35
C LYS A 39 5.56 4.81 0.86
N ALA A 40 6.27 3.81 0.34
CA ALA A 40 6.16 3.46 -1.07
C ALA A 40 4.76 2.95 -1.41
N VAL A 41 4.18 2.13 -0.53
CA VAL A 41 2.81 1.63 -0.72
C VAL A 41 1.83 2.80 -0.76
N ILE A 42 1.97 3.75 0.17
CA ILE A 42 1.09 4.93 0.19
C ILE A 42 1.18 5.70 -1.12
N ARG A 43 2.39 5.92 -1.63
CA ARG A 43 2.59 6.62 -2.89
C ARG A 43 1.92 5.88 -4.05
N ILE A 44 2.09 4.57 -4.10
CA ILE A 44 1.51 3.74 -5.15
C ILE A 44 -0.01 3.75 -5.08
N LEU A 45 -0.58 3.61 -3.88
CA LEU A 45 -2.01 3.64 -3.68
C LEU A 45 -2.60 5.00 -4.04
N ALA A 46 -1.92 6.09 -3.67
CA ALA A 46 -2.38 7.44 -4.00
C ALA A 46 -2.47 7.61 -5.51
N SER A 47 -1.47 7.15 -6.24
CA SER A 47 -1.46 7.22 -7.69
C SER A 47 -2.57 6.35 -8.29
N TYR A 48 -2.73 5.14 -7.77
CA TYR A 48 -3.72 4.18 -8.28
C TYR A 48 -5.14 4.69 -8.11
N PHE A 49 -5.44 5.24 -6.93
CA PHE A 49 -6.80 5.74 -6.64
C PHE A 49 -7.01 7.19 -7.05
N GLY A 50 -5.97 7.88 -7.48
CA GLY A 50 -6.09 9.27 -7.89
C GLY A 50 -6.39 10.21 -6.74
N VAL A 51 -5.82 9.97 -5.57
CA VAL A 51 -6.02 10.81 -4.38
C VAL A 51 -4.67 11.27 -3.85
N ALA A 52 -4.69 12.29 -2.99
CA ALA A 52 -3.48 12.74 -2.33
C ALA A 52 -2.99 11.70 -1.32
N GLU A 53 -1.69 11.64 -1.10
CA GLU A 53 -1.12 10.69 -0.13
C GLU A 53 -1.69 10.88 1.27
N SER A 54 -2.03 12.11 1.63
CA SER A 54 -2.62 12.41 2.93
C SER A 54 -3.99 11.75 3.15
N LYS A 55 -4.61 11.27 2.10
CA LYS A 55 -5.89 10.56 2.18
C LYS A 55 -5.74 9.08 2.47
N ILE A 56 -4.50 8.60 2.53
CA ILE A 56 -4.22 7.18 2.72
C ILE A 56 -3.59 7.00 4.10
N LYS A 57 -4.22 6.16 4.91
CA LYS A 57 -3.77 5.92 6.28
C LYS A 57 -3.56 4.44 6.53
N LEU A 58 -2.41 4.11 7.10
CA LEU A 58 -2.13 2.74 7.52
C LEU A 58 -2.85 2.50 8.85
N ILE A 59 -3.78 1.58 8.85
CA ILE A 59 -4.60 1.30 10.03
C ILE A 59 -4.02 0.15 10.83
N LYS A 60 -3.48 -0.87 10.17
CA LYS A 60 -3.04 -2.08 10.84
C LYS A 60 -1.91 -2.73 10.06
N GLY A 61 -0.98 -3.39 10.77
CA GLY A 61 0.08 -4.16 10.14
C GLY A 61 1.33 -3.37 9.79
N PHE A 62 1.68 -2.34 10.59
CA PHE A 62 2.85 -1.49 10.31
C PHE A 62 4.12 -2.29 10.02
N LYS A 63 4.37 -3.36 10.80
CA LYS A 63 5.57 -4.20 10.62
C LYS A 63 5.27 -5.53 9.96
N LYS A 64 4.07 -5.69 9.41
CA LYS A 64 3.67 -6.96 8.81
C LYS A 64 3.54 -6.82 7.30
N ARG A 65 3.64 -7.97 6.61
CA ARG A 65 3.44 -7.99 5.16
C ARG A 65 2.00 -7.70 4.80
N ASN A 66 1.06 -8.19 5.60
CA ASN A 66 -0.36 -7.95 5.38
C ASN A 66 -0.78 -6.72 6.16
N LYS A 67 -1.33 -5.74 5.47
CA LYS A 67 -1.67 -4.44 6.04
C LYS A 67 -3.09 -4.06 5.68
N ILE A 68 -3.67 -3.18 6.49
CA ILE A 68 -4.97 -2.60 6.19
C ILE A 68 -4.77 -1.09 6.10
N PHE A 69 -5.23 -0.52 4.99
CA PHE A 69 -5.17 0.91 4.76
C PHE A 69 -6.59 1.46 4.62
N GLU A 70 -6.74 2.71 5.04
CA GLU A 70 -7.96 3.47 4.80
C GLU A 70 -7.69 4.49 3.71
N ILE A 71 -8.56 4.52 2.71
CA ILE A 71 -8.49 5.48 1.61
C ILE A 71 -9.64 6.47 1.78
N GLY A 72 -9.32 7.74 1.96
CA GLY A 72 -10.31 8.79 2.03
C GLY A 72 -10.74 9.18 0.63
N ILE A 73 -11.94 8.78 0.25
CA ILE A 73 -12.52 9.12 -1.05
C ILE A 73 -13.65 10.08 -0.78
N SER A 74 -13.54 11.26 -1.34
CA SER A 74 -14.60 12.27 -1.21
C SER A 74 -15.38 12.38 -2.47
#